data_103e6cc837fb494596f17e1c007cbba1
#
_entry.id   103e6cc837fb494596f17e1c007cbba1
#
_cell.length_a   1.000
_cell.length_b   1.000
_cell.length_c   1.000
_cell.angle_alpha   90.00
_cell.angle_beta   90.00
_cell.angle_gamma   90.00
#
_symmetry.space_group_name_H-M   'P 1'
#
loop_
_entity.id
_entity.type
_entity.pdbx_description
1 polymer ?
#
loop_
_entity_poly.entity_id
_entity_poly.type
_entity_poly.pdbx_seq_one_letter_code
_entity_poly.pdbx_strand_id
1 'polypeptide(L)'
;VGLSPALAPLLGSWLLVHFSWQAIFATLFAITVVLILPIFWLKPTTKARNNSQDGLTFTDLLRSKTYRGNVLIYAACSASFFAWLTGSPFILSEMGYSPAVIGLSYVPQTIAFLIGGYGCRAALQKWQGKQLLPWLLVLFAVSVIATWAAGFISHVSLVEILIPFCVMAIANGAIYPIVVAQALRPFPHATGRAAALQNTLQLGLCFLASLVVSWLISISTPLLTTTSVMLSTVVLVALGYMMQRCEEVDCPNHGNAEVAHSESH
;
A
#
# COMPACT_ATOMS: atom_id res chain seq x y z
N VAL A 1 10.09 -1.76 -8.03
CA VAL A 1 9.52 -1.43 -6.71
C VAL A 1 9.13 -2.69 -5.93
N GLY A 2 8.67 -3.77 -6.55
CA GLY A 2 8.17 -4.97 -5.86
C GLY A 2 9.22 -5.86 -5.17
N LEU A 3 10.51 -5.80 -5.55
CA LEU A 3 11.56 -6.62 -4.91
C LEU A 3 12.09 -6.06 -3.59
N SER A 4 11.94 -4.76 -3.39
CA SER A 4 12.47 -4.07 -2.21
C SER A 4 11.92 -4.63 -0.87
N PRO A 5 10.61 -4.90 -0.71
CA PRO A 5 10.09 -5.47 0.52
C PRO A 5 10.56 -6.90 0.82
N ALA A 6 11.04 -7.64 -0.18
CA ALA A 6 11.62 -8.97 0.02
C ALA A 6 13.08 -8.90 0.42
N LEU A 7 13.84 -8.10 -0.32
CA LEU A 7 15.29 -8.04 -0.14
C LEU A 7 15.67 -7.32 1.15
N ALA A 8 14.92 -6.28 1.54
CA ALA A 8 15.26 -5.47 2.70
C ALA A 8 15.25 -6.28 4.03
N PRO A 9 14.23 -7.06 4.38
CA PRO A 9 14.24 -7.89 5.58
C PRO A 9 15.31 -8.99 5.55
N LEU A 10 15.54 -9.60 4.38
CA LEU A 10 16.57 -10.64 4.23
C LEU A 10 17.99 -10.07 4.40
N LEU A 11 18.27 -8.96 3.74
CA LEU A 11 19.57 -8.28 3.90
C LEU A 11 19.74 -7.75 5.34
N GLY A 12 18.67 -7.18 5.91
CA GLY A 12 18.68 -6.67 7.28
C GLY A 12 18.97 -7.76 8.30
N SER A 13 18.28 -8.91 8.21
CA SER A 13 18.51 -10.03 9.10
C SER A 13 19.90 -10.66 8.91
N TRP A 14 20.38 -10.80 7.69
CA TRP A 14 21.72 -11.31 7.40
C TRP A 14 22.81 -10.40 7.96
N LEU A 15 22.69 -9.08 7.76
CA LEU A 15 23.60 -8.08 8.31
C LEU A 15 23.60 -8.08 9.85
N LEU A 16 22.42 -8.24 10.46
CA LEU A 16 22.29 -8.27 11.92
C LEU A 16 22.96 -9.50 12.54
N VAL A 17 22.88 -10.66 11.87
CA VAL A 17 23.45 -11.92 12.36
C VAL A 17 24.99 -11.94 12.21
N HIS A 18 25.53 -11.40 11.11
CA HIS A 18 26.97 -11.52 10.80
C HIS A 18 27.79 -10.29 11.21
N PHE A 19 27.17 -9.14 11.39
CA PHE A 19 27.84 -7.90 11.73
C PHE A 19 27.15 -7.26 12.95
N SER A 20 26.53 -6.09 12.75
CA SER A 20 25.85 -5.36 13.80
C SER A 20 24.73 -4.51 13.21
N TRP A 21 23.88 -3.95 14.06
CA TRP A 21 22.82 -3.06 13.60
C TRP A 21 23.35 -1.81 12.86
N GLN A 22 24.56 -1.35 13.18
CA GLN A 22 25.22 -0.24 12.47
C GLN A 22 25.53 -0.58 11.01
N ALA A 23 25.83 -1.85 10.69
CA ALA A 23 26.09 -2.30 9.33
C ALA A 23 24.87 -2.13 8.42
N ILE A 24 23.66 -2.20 8.96
CA ILE A 24 22.41 -1.93 8.21
C ILE A 24 22.40 -0.47 7.73
N PHE A 25 22.69 0.48 8.62
CA PHE A 25 22.73 1.90 8.27
C PHE A 25 23.88 2.23 7.31
N ALA A 26 25.07 1.63 7.50
CA ALA A 26 26.19 1.78 6.59
C ALA A 26 25.87 1.29 5.18
N THR A 27 25.17 0.15 5.07
CA THR A 27 24.73 -0.40 3.79
C THR A 27 23.68 0.51 3.12
N LEU A 28 22.70 1.02 3.88
CA LEU A 28 21.72 1.98 3.35
C LEU A 28 22.39 3.27 2.88
N PHE A 29 23.37 3.77 3.63
CA PHE A 29 24.14 4.95 3.24
C PHE A 29 24.92 4.70 1.94
N ALA A 30 25.64 3.56 1.84
CA ALA A 30 26.36 3.19 0.63
C ALA A 30 25.45 3.09 -0.61
N ILE A 31 24.30 2.43 -0.47
CA ILE A 31 23.29 2.34 -1.55
C ILE A 31 22.80 3.73 -1.94
N THR A 32 22.54 4.60 -0.97
CA THR A 32 22.08 5.98 -1.23
C THR A 32 23.12 6.78 -2.00
N VAL A 33 24.39 6.69 -1.61
CA VAL A 33 25.50 7.35 -2.32
C VAL A 33 25.62 6.86 -3.76
N VAL A 34 25.56 5.54 -3.98
CA VAL A 34 25.58 4.94 -5.33
C VAL A 34 24.41 5.42 -6.19
N LEU A 35 23.22 5.59 -5.61
CA LEU A 35 22.04 6.08 -6.33
C LEU A 35 22.08 7.59 -6.63
N ILE A 36 22.82 8.37 -5.83
CA ILE A 36 22.99 9.81 -6.05
C ILE A 36 23.97 10.10 -7.19
N LEU A 37 25.02 9.27 -7.37
CA LEU A 37 26.04 9.48 -8.39
C LEU A 37 25.48 9.70 -9.81
N PRO A 38 24.53 8.88 -10.31
CA PRO A 38 23.96 9.10 -11.64
C PRO A 38 23.17 10.41 -11.78
N ILE A 39 22.65 10.97 -10.66
CA ILE A 39 21.82 12.20 -10.70
C ILE A 39 22.66 13.38 -11.18
N PHE A 40 23.96 13.42 -10.85
CA PHE A 40 24.87 14.48 -11.32
C PHE A 40 25.13 14.43 -12.84
N TRP A 41 24.87 13.28 -13.50
CA TRP A 41 25.06 13.12 -14.95
C TRP A 41 23.75 13.34 -15.73
N LEU A 42 22.61 13.42 -15.04
CA LEU A 42 21.33 13.70 -15.66
C LEU A 42 21.24 15.19 -16.03
N LYS A 43 21.22 15.47 -17.33
CA LYS A 43 20.91 16.82 -17.82
C LYS A 43 19.46 17.18 -17.46
N PRO A 44 19.19 18.39 -16.93
CA PRO A 44 17.82 18.82 -16.67
C PRO A 44 17.04 18.86 -17.98
N THR A 45 16.08 17.96 -18.13
CA THR A 45 15.16 17.90 -19.29
C THR A 45 13.94 18.80 -19.11
N THR A 46 13.95 19.67 -18.13
CA THR A 46 12.88 20.65 -17.92
C THR A 46 12.91 21.70 -19.02
N LYS A 47 12.11 21.48 -20.09
CA LYS A 47 11.61 22.61 -20.87
C LYS A 47 10.91 23.54 -19.89
N ALA A 48 11.30 24.82 -19.87
CA ALA A 48 10.62 25.86 -19.09
C ALA A 48 9.11 25.73 -19.33
N ARG A 49 8.39 25.26 -18.35
CA ARG A 49 6.95 25.06 -18.42
C ARG A 49 6.33 26.44 -18.27
N ASN A 50 5.64 26.89 -19.32
CA ASN A 50 4.90 28.16 -19.29
C ASN A 50 4.03 28.22 -18.03
N ASN A 51 4.24 29.26 -17.23
CA ASN A 51 3.63 29.53 -15.91
C ASN A 51 2.10 29.74 -15.91
N SER A 52 1.41 29.47 -17.00
CA SER A 52 -0.02 29.79 -17.13
C SER A 52 -0.99 28.63 -16.75
N GLN A 53 -0.50 27.46 -16.27
CA GLN A 53 -1.37 26.35 -15.85
C GLN A 53 -1.12 25.88 -14.41
N ASP A 54 -0.49 26.68 -13.57
CA ASP A 54 -0.11 26.32 -12.19
C ASP A 54 -1.21 26.56 -11.13
N GLY A 55 -2.49 26.63 -11.53
CA GLY A 55 -3.60 26.95 -10.63
C GLY A 55 -4.12 25.82 -9.73
N LEU A 56 -3.75 24.55 -9.97
CA LEU A 56 -4.26 23.44 -9.12
C LEU A 56 -3.59 23.43 -7.75
N THR A 57 -4.33 23.83 -6.74
CA THR A 57 -3.91 23.79 -5.33
C THR A 57 -4.12 22.37 -4.75
N PHE A 58 -3.41 22.02 -3.66
CA PHE A 58 -3.63 20.76 -2.96
C PHE A 58 -5.09 20.59 -2.48
N THR A 59 -5.77 21.71 -2.19
CA THR A 59 -7.19 21.73 -1.84
C THR A 59 -8.08 21.29 -3.00
N ASP A 60 -7.73 21.63 -4.24
CA ASP A 60 -8.50 21.22 -5.41
C ASP A 60 -8.39 19.71 -5.67
N LEU A 61 -7.20 19.13 -5.43
CA LEU A 61 -7.00 17.68 -5.46
C LEU A 61 -7.88 16.97 -4.42
N LEU A 62 -7.91 17.51 -3.19
CA LEU A 62 -8.73 16.97 -2.11
C LEU A 62 -10.23 17.21 -2.30
N ARG A 63 -10.65 18.09 -3.22
CA ARG A 63 -12.06 18.31 -3.54
C ARG A 63 -12.65 17.19 -4.39
N SER A 64 -11.85 16.53 -5.21
CA SER A 64 -12.30 15.36 -5.99
C SER A 64 -12.56 14.16 -5.08
N LYS A 65 -13.80 13.66 -5.09
CA LYS A 65 -14.22 12.47 -4.33
C LYS A 65 -13.49 11.23 -4.83
N THR A 66 -13.31 11.09 -6.16
CA THR A 66 -12.54 10.00 -6.78
C THR A 66 -11.10 9.97 -6.30
N TYR A 67 -10.43 11.13 -6.26
CA TYR A 67 -9.06 11.21 -5.74
C TYR A 67 -8.98 10.79 -4.28
N ARG A 68 -9.81 11.41 -3.42
CA ARG A 68 -9.84 11.08 -1.98
C ARG A 68 -10.15 9.62 -1.72
N GLY A 69 -11.14 9.06 -2.43
CA GLY A 69 -11.52 7.66 -2.28
C GLY A 69 -10.38 6.71 -2.61
N ASN A 70 -9.70 6.91 -3.75
CA ASN A 70 -8.56 6.08 -4.15
C ASN A 70 -7.36 6.24 -3.20
N VAL A 71 -7.06 7.47 -2.78
CA VAL A 71 -5.97 7.75 -1.82
C VAL A 71 -6.27 7.11 -0.47
N LEU A 72 -7.52 7.16 0.00
CA LEU A 72 -7.93 6.54 1.27
C LEU A 72 -7.81 5.02 1.22
N ILE A 73 -8.24 4.38 0.12
CA ILE A 73 -8.05 2.93 -0.06
C ILE A 73 -6.57 2.57 -0.05
N TYR A 74 -5.76 3.29 -0.83
CA TYR A 74 -4.31 3.06 -0.89
C TYR A 74 -3.63 3.21 0.47
N ALA A 75 -3.96 4.28 1.19
CA ALA A 75 -3.41 4.57 2.49
C ALA A 75 -3.86 3.54 3.55
N ALA A 76 -5.13 3.14 3.54
CA ALA A 76 -5.68 2.18 4.50
C ALA A 76 -5.11 0.76 4.27
N CYS A 77 -5.02 0.30 3.03
CA CYS A 77 -4.38 -0.97 2.69
C CYS A 77 -2.89 -0.99 3.12
N SER A 78 -2.18 0.12 2.88
CA SER A 78 -0.79 0.27 3.32
C SER A 78 -0.67 0.31 4.84
N ALA A 79 -1.55 1.03 5.53
CA ALA A 79 -1.57 1.12 6.99
C ALA A 79 -1.81 -0.25 7.66
N SER A 80 -2.67 -1.09 7.07
CA SER A 80 -2.86 -2.48 7.51
C SER A 80 -1.56 -3.29 7.44
N PHE A 81 -0.82 -3.16 6.33
CA PHE A 81 0.48 -3.82 6.18
C PHE A 81 1.51 -3.30 7.19
N PHE A 82 1.58 -1.99 7.40
CA PHE A 82 2.51 -1.39 8.37
C PHE A 82 2.14 -1.71 9.81
N ALA A 83 0.85 -1.84 10.14
CA ALA A 83 0.39 -2.33 11.44
C ALA A 83 0.94 -3.74 11.71
N TRP A 84 0.84 -4.65 10.73
CA TRP A 84 1.43 -5.97 10.81
C TRP A 84 2.96 -5.93 10.93
N LEU A 85 3.62 -5.12 10.11
CA LEU A 85 5.08 -5.00 10.13
C LEU A 85 5.60 -4.54 11.50
N THR A 86 4.83 -3.68 12.19
CA THR A 86 5.15 -3.19 13.53
C THR A 86 4.85 -4.25 14.60
N GLY A 87 3.71 -4.94 14.51
CA GLY A 87 3.23 -5.87 15.54
C GLY A 87 3.81 -7.27 15.43
N SER A 88 4.07 -7.76 14.21
CA SER A 88 4.49 -9.15 13.98
C SER A 88 5.78 -9.58 14.70
N PRO A 89 6.82 -8.74 14.87
CA PRO A 89 7.98 -9.13 15.65
C PRO A 89 7.63 -9.44 17.11
N PHE A 90 6.73 -8.69 17.71
CA PHE A 90 6.27 -8.93 19.10
C PHE A 90 5.43 -10.20 19.18
N ILE A 91 4.49 -10.39 18.25
CA ILE A 91 3.64 -11.59 18.18
C ILE A 91 4.48 -12.86 18.05
N LEU A 92 5.41 -12.86 17.08
CA LEU A 92 6.23 -14.04 16.80
C LEU A 92 7.27 -14.29 17.90
N SER A 93 7.77 -13.24 18.57
CA SER A 93 8.65 -13.37 19.72
C SER A 93 7.93 -13.97 20.93
N GLU A 94 6.67 -13.58 21.21
CA GLU A 94 5.84 -14.21 22.26
C GLU A 94 5.55 -15.68 21.96
N MET A 95 5.41 -16.04 20.67
CA MET A 95 5.26 -17.46 20.25
C MET A 95 6.58 -18.25 20.34
N GLY A 96 7.69 -17.63 20.76
CA GLY A 96 8.99 -18.29 20.95
C GLY A 96 9.83 -18.42 19.67
N TYR A 97 9.49 -17.75 18.57
CA TYR A 97 10.28 -17.78 17.34
C TYR A 97 11.52 -16.90 17.43
N SER A 98 12.62 -17.39 16.87
CA SER A 98 13.88 -16.64 16.80
C SER A 98 13.80 -15.47 15.80
N PRO A 99 14.63 -14.42 15.96
CA PRO A 99 14.68 -13.30 15.01
C PRO A 99 14.92 -13.72 13.56
N ALA A 100 15.67 -14.80 13.33
CA ALA A 100 15.91 -15.35 12.00
C ALA A 100 14.62 -15.91 11.36
N VAL A 101 13.80 -16.63 12.13
CA VAL A 101 12.50 -17.15 11.66
C VAL A 101 11.51 -16.00 11.41
N ILE A 102 11.52 -14.96 12.26
CA ILE A 102 10.72 -13.76 12.06
C ILE A 102 11.08 -13.09 10.74
N GLY A 103 12.38 -12.89 10.47
CA GLY A 103 12.84 -12.34 9.18
C GLY A 103 12.43 -13.20 7.98
N LEU A 104 12.52 -14.54 8.12
CA LEU A 104 12.14 -15.46 7.06
C LEU A 104 10.64 -15.47 6.78
N SER A 105 9.80 -15.20 7.77
CA SER A 105 8.34 -15.12 7.62
C SER A 105 7.87 -14.05 6.66
N TYR A 106 8.68 -13.01 6.40
CA TYR A 106 8.35 -11.96 5.42
C TYR A 106 8.55 -12.39 3.97
N VAL A 107 9.30 -13.46 3.71
CA VAL A 107 9.57 -13.95 2.35
C VAL A 107 8.28 -14.41 1.64
N PRO A 108 7.46 -15.31 2.20
CA PRO A 108 6.22 -15.73 1.57
C PRO A 108 5.24 -14.56 1.37
N GLN A 109 5.20 -13.61 2.30
CA GLN A 109 4.37 -12.40 2.19
C GLN A 109 4.77 -11.56 0.96
N THR A 110 6.07 -11.43 0.71
CA THR A 110 6.57 -10.66 -0.44
C THR A 110 6.33 -11.39 -1.75
N ILE A 111 6.52 -12.70 -1.77
CA ILE A 111 6.18 -13.52 -2.95
C ILE A 111 4.69 -13.39 -3.26
N ALA A 112 3.83 -13.46 -2.24
CA ALA A 112 2.40 -13.27 -2.38
C ALA A 112 2.04 -11.88 -2.95
N PHE A 113 2.69 -10.81 -2.47
CA PHE A 113 2.52 -9.46 -3.00
C PHE A 113 2.91 -9.35 -4.49
N LEU A 114 4.03 -9.98 -4.88
CA LEU A 114 4.47 -10.02 -6.27
C LEU A 114 3.47 -10.79 -7.15
N ILE A 115 2.99 -11.94 -6.68
CA ILE A 115 1.95 -12.73 -7.36
C ILE A 115 0.70 -11.86 -7.60
N GLY A 116 0.26 -11.10 -6.58
CA GLY A 116 -0.84 -10.16 -6.70
C GLY A 116 -0.61 -9.09 -7.77
N GLY A 117 0.57 -8.47 -7.77
CA GLY A 117 0.94 -7.43 -8.73
C GLY A 117 1.02 -7.93 -10.18
N TYR A 118 1.68 -9.07 -10.41
CA TYR A 118 1.75 -9.67 -11.74
C TYR A 118 0.40 -10.24 -12.18
N GLY A 119 -0.35 -10.87 -11.27
CA GLY A 119 -1.70 -11.35 -11.53
C GLY A 119 -2.65 -10.21 -11.90
N CYS A 120 -2.57 -9.07 -11.22
CA CYS A 120 -3.33 -7.87 -11.57
C CYS A 120 -3.01 -7.39 -12.99
N ARG A 121 -1.73 -7.34 -13.36
CA ARG A 121 -1.32 -6.95 -14.72
C ARG A 121 -1.91 -7.87 -15.78
N ALA A 122 -1.92 -9.17 -15.55
CA ALA A 122 -2.55 -10.14 -16.46
C ALA A 122 -4.08 -10.00 -16.50
N ALA A 123 -4.71 -9.77 -15.35
CA ALA A 123 -6.15 -9.58 -15.25
C ALA A 123 -6.63 -8.29 -15.96
N LEU A 124 -5.85 -7.21 -15.87
CA LEU A 124 -6.16 -5.93 -16.53
C LEU A 124 -6.09 -5.99 -18.07
N GLN A 125 -5.52 -7.05 -18.65
CA GLN A 125 -5.60 -7.29 -20.09
C GLN A 125 -7.00 -7.77 -20.53
N LYS A 126 -7.78 -8.36 -19.62
CA LYS A 126 -9.10 -8.92 -19.90
C LYS A 126 -10.24 -8.14 -19.27
N TRP A 127 -10.01 -7.53 -18.11
CA TRP A 127 -11.02 -6.83 -17.31
C TRP A 127 -10.60 -5.40 -16.98
N GLN A 128 -11.58 -4.53 -16.85
CA GLN A 128 -11.33 -3.15 -16.42
C GLN A 128 -11.00 -3.09 -14.91
N GLY A 129 -10.09 -2.22 -14.52
CA GLY A 129 -9.70 -2.05 -13.12
C GLY A 129 -10.88 -1.70 -12.19
N LYS A 130 -11.90 -1.00 -12.71
CA LYS A 130 -13.12 -0.69 -11.96
C LYS A 130 -13.96 -1.93 -11.61
N GLN A 131 -13.97 -2.95 -12.46
CA GLN A 131 -14.67 -4.20 -12.23
C GLN A 131 -13.92 -5.14 -11.28
N LEU A 132 -12.59 -5.08 -11.33
CA LEU A 132 -11.73 -5.92 -10.52
C LEU A 132 -11.60 -5.41 -9.07
N LEU A 133 -11.58 -4.09 -8.90
CA LEU A 133 -11.35 -3.45 -7.61
C LEU A 133 -12.28 -3.95 -6.48
N PRO A 134 -13.62 -4.02 -6.63
CA PRO A 134 -14.50 -4.45 -5.54
C PRO A 134 -14.20 -5.88 -5.06
N TRP A 135 -13.88 -6.80 -5.96
CA TRP A 135 -13.52 -8.17 -5.60
C TRP A 135 -12.21 -8.24 -4.82
N LEU A 136 -11.23 -7.42 -5.21
CA LEU A 136 -9.97 -7.32 -4.49
C LEU A 136 -10.14 -6.71 -3.10
N LEU A 137 -11.03 -5.71 -2.95
CA LEU A 137 -11.33 -5.12 -1.65
C LEU A 137 -12.06 -6.11 -0.73
N VAL A 138 -12.96 -6.93 -1.27
CA VAL A 138 -13.60 -8.03 -0.52
C VAL A 138 -12.55 -9.06 -0.10
N LEU A 139 -11.65 -9.45 -1.00
CA LEU A 139 -10.55 -10.38 -0.69
C LEU A 139 -9.65 -9.81 0.43
N PHE A 140 -9.32 -8.53 0.37
CA PHE A 140 -8.58 -7.82 1.42
C PHE A 140 -9.35 -7.86 2.75
N ALA A 141 -10.63 -7.49 2.76
CA ALA A 141 -11.44 -7.47 3.97
C ALA A 141 -11.57 -8.85 4.61
N VAL A 142 -11.88 -9.88 3.82
CA VAL A 142 -12.00 -11.26 4.30
C VAL A 142 -10.68 -11.77 4.89
N SER A 143 -9.54 -11.47 4.25
CA SER A 143 -8.24 -11.89 4.76
C SER A 143 -7.87 -11.18 6.07
N VAL A 144 -8.17 -9.90 6.22
CA VAL A 144 -7.95 -9.16 7.47
C VAL A 144 -8.85 -9.70 8.59
N ILE A 145 -10.14 -9.96 8.29
CA ILE A 145 -11.07 -10.56 9.26
C ILE A 145 -10.60 -11.95 9.68
N ALA A 146 -10.12 -12.76 8.74
CA ALA A 146 -9.57 -14.08 9.04
C ALA A 146 -8.33 -14.02 9.96
N THR A 147 -7.44 -13.05 9.70
CA THR A 147 -6.26 -12.81 10.56
C THR A 147 -6.68 -12.36 11.96
N TRP A 148 -7.70 -11.51 12.06
CA TRP A 148 -8.24 -11.08 13.36
C TRP A 148 -8.92 -12.23 14.10
N ALA A 149 -9.71 -13.06 13.40
CA ALA A 149 -10.38 -14.22 13.98
C ALA A 149 -9.38 -15.26 14.50
N ALA A 150 -8.22 -15.42 13.85
CA ALA A 150 -7.14 -16.28 14.33
C ALA A 150 -6.64 -15.86 15.74
N GLY A 151 -6.76 -14.56 16.08
CA GLY A 151 -6.38 -14.06 17.41
C GLY A 151 -7.22 -14.59 18.58
N PHE A 152 -8.35 -15.24 18.33
CA PHE A 152 -9.19 -15.86 19.36
C PHE A 152 -8.94 -17.36 19.55
N ILE A 153 -8.05 -17.95 18.77
CA ILE A 153 -7.69 -19.37 18.87
C ILE A 153 -6.64 -19.54 19.99
N SER A 154 -6.89 -20.45 20.91
CA SER A 154 -6.04 -20.64 22.11
C SER A 154 -4.61 -21.11 21.82
N HIS A 155 -4.36 -21.76 20.68
CA HIS A 155 -3.05 -22.24 20.23
C HIS A 155 -2.87 -21.93 18.74
N VAL A 156 -2.63 -20.66 18.45
CA VAL A 156 -2.44 -20.20 17.06
C VAL A 156 -1.06 -20.63 16.57
N SER A 157 -1.01 -21.32 15.44
CA SER A 157 0.24 -21.63 14.75
C SER A 157 0.67 -20.49 13.82
N LEU A 158 1.97 -20.42 13.51
CA LEU A 158 2.50 -19.45 12.55
C LEU A 158 1.77 -19.52 11.19
N VAL A 159 1.43 -20.72 10.75
CA VAL A 159 0.79 -20.96 9.44
C VAL A 159 -0.62 -20.38 9.41
N GLU A 160 -1.38 -20.49 10.50
CA GLU A 160 -2.75 -19.97 10.59
C GLU A 160 -2.81 -18.44 10.52
N ILE A 161 -1.77 -17.75 10.94
CA ILE A 161 -1.66 -16.29 10.80
C ILE A 161 -1.10 -15.93 9.43
N LEU A 162 -0.12 -16.70 8.94
CA LEU A 162 0.62 -16.35 7.74
C LEU A 162 -0.21 -16.55 6.45
N ILE A 163 -1.06 -17.58 6.41
CA ILE A 163 -1.90 -17.85 5.25
C ILE A 163 -2.85 -16.67 4.94
N PRO A 164 -3.74 -16.23 5.86
CA PRO A 164 -4.63 -15.11 5.58
C PRO A 164 -3.85 -13.81 5.31
N PHE A 165 -2.69 -13.62 5.96
CA PHE A 165 -1.85 -12.48 5.67
C PHE A 165 -1.25 -12.51 4.26
N CYS A 166 -0.81 -13.67 3.76
CA CYS A 166 -0.37 -13.83 2.38
C CYS A 166 -1.50 -13.53 1.38
N VAL A 167 -2.75 -13.94 1.68
CA VAL A 167 -3.92 -13.59 0.87
C VAL A 167 -4.14 -12.07 0.85
N MET A 168 -4.01 -11.40 2.00
CA MET A 168 -4.03 -9.94 2.08
C MET A 168 -2.91 -9.30 1.24
N ALA A 169 -1.70 -9.87 1.27
CA ALA A 169 -0.58 -9.37 0.47
C ALA A 169 -0.83 -9.50 -1.03
N ILE A 170 -1.46 -10.60 -1.50
CA ILE A 170 -1.91 -10.75 -2.88
C ILE A 170 -2.91 -9.65 -3.24
N ALA A 171 -3.91 -9.43 -2.39
CA ALA A 171 -4.91 -8.38 -2.61
C ALA A 171 -4.25 -6.99 -2.70
N ASN A 172 -3.34 -6.64 -1.79
CA ASN A 172 -2.61 -5.37 -1.81
C ASN A 172 -1.77 -5.19 -3.07
N GLY A 173 -1.06 -6.24 -3.51
CA GLY A 173 -0.26 -6.23 -4.74
C GLY A 173 -1.10 -5.92 -5.98
N ALA A 174 -2.36 -6.36 -5.99
CA ALA A 174 -3.31 -6.11 -7.08
C ALA A 174 -4.04 -4.77 -6.93
N ILE A 175 -4.39 -4.33 -5.71
CA ILE A 175 -5.12 -3.08 -5.45
C ILE A 175 -4.26 -1.86 -5.78
N TYR A 176 -2.98 -1.84 -5.37
CA TYR A 176 -2.11 -0.66 -5.46
C TYR A 176 -2.00 -0.07 -6.86
N PRO A 177 -1.67 -0.82 -7.93
CA PRO A 177 -1.57 -0.25 -9.27
C PRO A 177 -2.90 0.31 -9.77
N ILE A 178 -4.03 -0.30 -9.40
CA ILE A 178 -5.37 0.14 -9.82
C ILE A 178 -5.71 1.49 -9.17
N VAL A 179 -5.63 1.58 -7.84
CA VAL A 179 -6.05 2.79 -7.11
C VAL A 179 -5.11 3.98 -7.37
N VAL A 180 -3.81 3.73 -7.51
CA VAL A 180 -2.84 4.78 -7.86
C VAL A 180 -3.11 5.32 -9.26
N ALA A 181 -3.34 4.45 -10.24
CA ALA A 181 -3.66 4.88 -11.60
C ALA A 181 -4.99 5.66 -11.65
N GLN A 182 -6.02 5.20 -10.91
CA GLN A 182 -7.32 5.89 -10.85
C GLN A 182 -7.24 7.23 -10.12
N ALA A 183 -6.42 7.36 -9.08
CA ALA A 183 -6.22 8.61 -8.36
C ALA A 183 -5.54 9.68 -9.23
N LEU A 184 -4.57 9.28 -10.06
CA LEU A 184 -3.79 10.21 -10.86
C LEU A 184 -4.45 10.57 -12.21
N ARG A 185 -5.37 9.72 -12.70
CA ARG A 185 -6.02 9.89 -14.00
C ARG A 185 -6.72 11.25 -14.20
N PRO A 186 -7.45 11.82 -13.20
CA PRO A 186 -8.11 13.12 -13.36
C PRO A 186 -7.13 14.31 -13.47
N PHE A 187 -5.84 14.11 -13.15
CA PHE A 187 -4.85 15.19 -13.02
C PHE A 187 -3.59 14.98 -13.89
N PRO A 188 -3.73 14.84 -15.22
CA PRO A 188 -2.60 14.55 -16.10
C PRO A 188 -1.54 15.66 -16.11
N HIS A 189 -1.95 16.91 -15.87
CA HIS A 189 -1.05 18.07 -15.83
C HIS A 189 -0.43 18.33 -14.44
N ALA A 190 -0.97 17.73 -13.37
CA ALA A 190 -0.52 17.89 -11.99
C ALA A 190 -0.13 16.56 -11.32
N THR A 191 0.24 15.55 -12.11
CA THR A 191 0.53 14.17 -11.64
C THR A 191 1.57 14.14 -10.52
N GLY A 192 2.63 14.97 -10.61
CA GLY A 192 3.67 15.04 -9.58
C GLY A 192 3.14 15.54 -8.23
N ARG A 193 2.29 16.59 -8.22
CA ARG A 193 1.66 17.12 -7.00
C ARG A 193 0.66 16.11 -6.42
N ALA A 194 -0.16 15.49 -7.28
CA ALA A 194 -1.11 14.46 -6.86
C ALA A 194 -0.40 13.24 -6.25
N ALA A 195 0.68 12.75 -6.87
CA ALA A 195 1.47 11.64 -6.34
C ALA A 195 2.17 12.00 -5.02
N ALA A 196 2.70 13.22 -4.88
CA ALA A 196 3.33 13.68 -3.65
C ALA A 196 2.32 13.72 -2.48
N LEU A 197 1.14 14.30 -2.70
CA LEU A 197 0.08 14.36 -1.70
C LEU A 197 -0.41 12.96 -1.33
N GLN A 198 -0.62 12.08 -2.32
CA GLN A 198 -1.01 10.69 -2.09
C GLN A 198 0.00 9.96 -1.21
N ASN A 199 1.29 10.05 -1.51
CA ASN A 199 2.34 9.38 -0.72
C ASN A 199 2.46 9.98 0.69
N THR A 200 2.29 11.28 0.84
CA THR A 200 2.30 11.94 2.17
C THR A 200 1.16 11.44 3.04
N LEU A 201 -0.06 11.39 2.49
CA LEU A 201 -1.24 10.90 3.22
C LEU A 201 -1.11 9.41 3.55
N GLN A 202 -0.59 8.60 2.61
CA GLN A 202 -0.32 7.18 2.84
C GLN A 202 0.66 6.98 3.99
N LEU A 203 1.83 7.61 3.93
CA LEU A 203 2.86 7.46 4.96
C LEU A 203 2.40 8.00 6.30
N GLY A 204 1.63 9.11 6.31
CA GLY A 204 1.02 9.65 7.52
C GLY A 204 0.07 8.65 8.18
N LEU A 205 -0.80 7.99 7.41
CA LEU A 205 -1.69 6.96 7.95
C LEU A 205 -0.94 5.71 8.40
N CYS A 206 0.10 5.29 7.68
CA CYS A 206 0.98 4.19 8.09
C CYS A 206 1.68 4.49 9.43
N PHE A 207 2.19 5.71 9.58
CA PHE A 207 2.81 6.17 10.83
C PHE A 207 1.81 6.13 12.00
N LEU A 208 0.60 6.65 11.80
CA LEU A 208 -0.45 6.62 12.83
C LEU A 208 -0.82 5.18 13.21
N ALA A 209 -0.99 4.29 12.23
CA ALA A 209 -1.29 2.90 12.49
C ALA A 209 -0.18 2.21 13.30
N SER A 210 1.09 2.42 12.93
CA SER A 210 2.25 1.89 13.64
C SER A 210 2.35 2.45 15.07
N LEU A 211 2.07 3.75 15.25
CA LEU A 211 2.07 4.40 16.56
C LEU A 211 0.98 3.81 17.47
N VAL A 212 -0.23 3.63 16.94
CA VAL A 212 -1.37 3.04 17.69
C VAL A 212 -1.06 1.60 18.07
N VAL A 213 -0.53 0.78 17.14
CA VAL A 213 -0.10 -0.60 17.43
C VAL A 213 0.95 -0.62 18.54
N SER A 214 2.00 0.19 18.42
CA SER A 214 3.08 0.26 19.40
C SER A 214 2.59 0.66 20.79
N TRP A 215 1.65 1.59 20.85
CA TRP A 215 1.05 2.03 22.13
C TRP A 215 0.15 0.95 22.73
N LEU A 216 -0.69 0.30 21.92
CA LEU A 216 -1.63 -0.71 22.38
C LEU A 216 -0.94 -2.02 22.83
N ILE A 217 0.16 -2.41 22.18
CA ILE A 217 0.94 -3.60 22.59
C ILE A 217 1.44 -3.49 24.04
N SER A 218 1.69 -2.28 24.54
CA SER A 218 2.10 -2.08 25.94
C SER A 218 0.98 -2.37 26.96
N ILE A 219 -0.28 -2.45 26.52
CA ILE A 219 -1.47 -2.54 27.39
C ILE A 219 -2.17 -3.90 27.23
N SER A 220 -2.05 -4.57 26.07
CA SER A 220 -2.80 -5.77 25.73
C SER A 220 -1.97 -6.73 24.86
N THR A 221 -2.53 -7.90 24.54
CA THR A 221 -1.85 -8.93 23.74
C THR A 221 -1.49 -8.42 22.35
N PRO A 222 -0.25 -8.58 21.88
CA PRO A 222 0.22 -8.06 20.59
C PRO A 222 -0.62 -8.53 19.40
N LEU A 223 -1.07 -9.79 19.41
CA LEU A 223 -1.84 -10.35 18.30
C LEU A 223 -3.20 -9.66 18.15
N LEU A 224 -4.00 -9.55 19.21
CA LEU A 224 -5.33 -8.93 19.15
C LEU A 224 -5.24 -7.43 18.87
N THR A 225 -4.28 -6.74 19.45
CA THR A 225 -4.10 -5.29 19.21
C THR A 225 -3.73 -5.00 17.77
N THR A 226 -2.74 -5.70 17.24
CA THR A 226 -2.29 -5.54 15.85
C THR A 226 -3.41 -5.84 14.87
N THR A 227 -4.10 -6.97 15.04
CA THR A 227 -5.17 -7.38 14.12
C THR A 227 -6.42 -6.50 14.25
N SER A 228 -6.71 -5.93 15.42
CA SER A 228 -7.80 -4.95 15.59
C SER A 228 -7.51 -3.63 14.89
N VAL A 229 -6.26 -3.15 14.92
CA VAL A 229 -5.85 -1.99 14.12
C VAL A 229 -5.98 -2.30 12.63
N MET A 230 -5.57 -3.49 12.18
CA MET A 230 -5.77 -3.92 10.79
C MET A 230 -7.26 -3.95 10.43
N LEU A 231 -8.12 -4.46 11.32
CA LEU A 231 -9.57 -4.47 11.10
C LEU A 231 -10.16 -3.06 10.94
N SER A 232 -9.68 -2.08 11.70
CA SER A 232 -10.12 -0.69 11.55
C SER A 232 -9.82 -0.12 10.16
N THR A 233 -8.75 -0.58 9.49
CA THR A 233 -8.43 -0.15 8.12
C THR A 233 -9.43 -0.64 7.09
N VAL A 234 -10.12 -1.77 7.35
CA VAL A 234 -11.19 -2.28 6.47
C VAL A 234 -12.36 -1.28 6.40
N VAL A 235 -12.69 -0.64 7.53
CA VAL A 235 -13.71 0.42 7.57
C VAL A 235 -13.28 1.61 6.70
N LEU A 236 -12.01 2.02 6.78
CA LEU A 236 -11.48 3.11 5.95
C LEU A 236 -11.49 2.75 4.46
N VAL A 237 -11.20 1.49 4.11
CA VAL A 237 -11.29 0.98 2.74
C VAL A 237 -12.73 1.05 2.23
N ALA A 238 -13.69 0.61 3.03
CA ALA A 238 -15.11 0.68 2.68
C ALA A 238 -15.59 2.12 2.48
N LEU A 239 -15.18 3.04 3.36
CA LEU A 239 -15.48 4.48 3.21
C LEU A 239 -14.86 5.05 1.93
N GLY A 240 -13.60 4.73 1.63
CA GLY A 240 -12.92 5.15 0.41
C GLY A 240 -13.65 4.66 -0.85
N TYR A 241 -14.10 3.42 -0.84
CA TYR A 241 -14.87 2.84 -1.95
C TYR A 241 -16.24 3.50 -2.14
N MET A 242 -16.95 3.78 -1.05
CA MET A 242 -18.22 4.51 -1.12
C MET A 242 -18.04 5.93 -1.69
N MET A 243 -16.97 6.62 -1.28
CA MET A 243 -16.67 7.97 -1.81
C MET A 243 -16.43 7.96 -3.32
N GLN A 244 -15.77 6.94 -3.87
CA GLN A 244 -15.58 6.81 -5.32
C GLN A 244 -16.91 6.61 -6.05
N ARG A 245 -17.77 5.74 -5.55
CA ARG A 245 -19.07 5.44 -6.17
C ARG A 245 -20.02 6.64 -6.21
N CYS A 246 -20.01 7.48 -5.19
CA CYS A 246 -20.88 8.66 -5.17
C CYS A 246 -20.59 9.64 -6.30
N GLU A 247 -19.32 9.78 -6.74
CA GLU A 247 -18.98 10.70 -7.85
C GLU A 247 -19.36 10.09 -9.22
N GLU A 248 -19.32 8.77 -9.33
CA GLU A 248 -19.68 8.05 -10.57
C GLU A 248 -21.20 8.08 -10.83
N VAL A 249 -22.00 8.15 -9.78
CA VAL A 249 -23.47 8.29 -9.87
C VAL A 249 -23.90 9.73 -10.14
N ASP A 250 -23.18 10.71 -9.56
CA ASP A 250 -23.49 12.15 -9.71
C ASP A 250 -23.08 12.74 -11.08
N CYS A 251 -22.25 12.05 -11.88
CA CYS A 251 -21.80 12.45 -13.21
C CYS A 251 -21.96 11.34 -14.26
N PRO A 252 -23.20 10.95 -14.62
CA PRO A 252 -23.42 10.09 -15.77
C PRO A 252 -23.21 10.89 -17.06
N ASN A 253 -22.13 10.65 -17.79
CA ASN A 253 -21.94 11.15 -19.17
C ASN A 253 -21.09 12.42 -19.41
N HIS A 254 -19.76 12.29 -19.28
CA HIS A 254 -18.87 13.10 -20.13
C HIS A 254 -18.04 12.26 -21.13
N GLY A 255 -18.23 10.92 -21.15
CA GLY A 255 -17.48 10.02 -22.06
C GLY A 255 -18.11 9.81 -23.44
N ASN A 256 -19.39 10.10 -23.61
CA ASN A 256 -20.11 9.82 -24.88
C ASN A 256 -20.29 11.05 -25.76
N ALA A 257 -19.95 12.25 -25.33
CA ALA A 257 -20.09 13.46 -26.12
C ALA A 257 -18.92 13.68 -27.11
N GLU A 258 -17.72 13.14 -26.81
CA GLU A 258 -16.58 13.27 -27.71
C GLU A 258 -16.57 12.29 -28.88
N VAL A 259 -17.24 11.14 -28.75
CA VAL A 259 -17.33 10.15 -29.84
C VAL A 259 -18.36 10.57 -30.89
N ALA A 260 -19.43 11.28 -30.49
CA ALA A 260 -20.47 11.74 -31.42
C ALA A 260 -20.04 12.92 -32.33
N HIS A 261 -19.00 13.68 -31.93
CA HIS A 261 -18.48 14.79 -32.75
C HIS A 261 -17.36 14.37 -33.71
N SER A 262 -16.80 13.17 -33.59
CA SER A 262 -15.78 12.67 -34.52
C SER A 262 -16.35 11.88 -35.72
N GLU A 263 -17.64 11.53 -35.71
CA GLU A 263 -18.31 10.84 -36.82
C GLU A 263 -19.11 11.77 -37.78
N SER A 264 -19.03 13.10 -37.55
CA SER A 264 -19.74 14.07 -38.39
C SER A 264 -18.83 14.97 -39.21
N HIS A 265 -17.58 14.59 -39.47
CA HIS A 265 -16.71 15.26 -40.43
C HIS A 265 -16.07 14.30 -41.40
#